data_3d9d743eac789a04865bddad84384949
#
_entry.id   3d9d743eac789a04865bddad84384949
#
_cell.length_a   1.000
_cell.length_b   1.000
_cell.length_c   1.000
_cell.angle_alpha   90.00
_cell.angle_beta   90.00
_cell.angle_gamma   90.00
#
_symmetry.space_group_name_H-M   'P 1'
#
loop_
_entity.id
_entity.type
_entity.pdbx_description
1 polymer ?
#
loop_
_entity_poly.entity_id
_entity_poly.type
_entity_poly.pdbx_seq_one_letter_code
_entity_poly.pdbx_strand_id
1 'polypeptide(L)'
;MRSMPLSPTYQPFLSEYGLSCETVRAARVHLYRTGETILRQGCAMDSLYLLVSGTARVSVSSSDGKNLIFCSEVSSGLLGDVELALGERSASTTVVVASPLCCVVLPFSANEDALKANLRFMERLSRELAQKLQNRGHAHMASALLSSEARLCGYLLFTAQDGMFHEPMTEAAQAIGVSYRHVFRLINVLCQDGILEKTPDGLRILDTDALREKSGRLG
;
A
#
# COMPACT_ATOMS: atom_id res chain seq x y z
N MET A 1 9.97 13.53 -10.64
CA MET A 1 10.89 12.38 -10.47
C MET A 1 12.31 12.78 -10.87
N ARG A 2 13.34 12.42 -10.09
CA ARG A 2 14.77 12.60 -10.40
C ARG A 2 15.41 11.22 -10.50
N SER A 3 16.22 10.99 -11.54
CA SER A 3 16.94 9.71 -11.75
C SER A 3 18.44 9.91 -11.61
N MET A 4 19.12 8.94 -10.98
CA MET A 4 20.55 8.95 -10.75
C MET A 4 21.16 7.54 -10.94
N PRO A 5 22.46 7.42 -11.21
CA PRO A 5 23.11 6.12 -11.29
C PRO A 5 22.98 5.33 -9.98
N LEU A 6 22.92 4.01 -10.10
CA LEU A 6 23.04 3.12 -8.94
C LEU A 6 24.43 3.26 -8.31
N SER A 7 24.51 3.31 -7.00
CA SER A 7 25.76 3.40 -6.25
C SER A 7 25.85 2.28 -5.19
N PRO A 8 27.05 1.96 -4.67
CA PRO A 8 27.24 0.94 -3.63
C PRO A 8 26.44 1.17 -2.34
N THR A 9 25.99 2.40 -2.08
CA THR A 9 25.12 2.73 -0.94
C THR A 9 23.83 1.92 -0.91
N TYR A 10 23.35 1.47 -2.07
CA TYR A 10 22.13 0.69 -2.21
C TYR A 10 22.35 -0.83 -2.16
N GLN A 11 23.61 -1.26 -2.00
CA GLN A 11 23.96 -2.69 -1.92
C GLN A 11 23.21 -3.45 -0.81
N PRO A 12 23.03 -2.92 0.41
CA PRO A 12 22.28 -3.64 1.46
C PRO A 12 20.87 -4.05 1.01
N PHE A 13 20.13 -3.16 0.36
CA PHE A 13 18.77 -3.42 -0.14
C PHE A 13 18.75 -4.47 -1.24
N LEU A 14 19.70 -4.42 -2.18
CA LEU A 14 19.85 -5.43 -3.23
C LEU A 14 20.20 -6.81 -2.64
N SER A 15 21.05 -6.84 -1.62
CA SER A 15 21.52 -8.08 -0.98
C SER A 15 20.39 -8.85 -0.30
N GLU A 16 19.35 -8.19 0.18
CA GLU A 16 18.14 -8.84 0.72
C GLU A 16 17.44 -9.73 -0.31
N TYR A 17 17.61 -9.40 -1.60
CA TYR A 17 17.08 -10.15 -2.74
C TYR A 17 18.12 -11.04 -3.43
N GLY A 18 19.30 -11.21 -2.82
CA GLY A 18 20.38 -11.98 -3.44
C GLY A 18 20.96 -11.32 -4.70
N LEU A 19 20.84 -9.99 -4.80
CA LEU A 19 21.35 -9.17 -5.91
C LEU A 19 22.55 -8.33 -5.46
N SER A 20 23.34 -7.85 -6.42
CA SER A 20 24.40 -6.89 -6.17
C SER A 20 24.42 -5.78 -7.21
N CYS A 21 25.06 -4.66 -6.89
CA CYS A 21 25.26 -3.56 -7.84
C CYS A 21 25.99 -3.99 -9.11
N GLU A 22 26.80 -5.07 -9.03
CA GLU A 22 27.56 -5.60 -10.15
C GLU A 22 26.72 -6.53 -11.03
N THR A 23 25.73 -7.22 -10.47
CA THR A 23 24.90 -8.20 -11.20
C THR A 23 23.70 -7.56 -11.89
N VAL A 24 23.19 -6.45 -11.37
CA VAL A 24 22.06 -5.74 -11.98
C VAL A 24 22.52 -4.80 -13.09
N ARG A 25 21.86 -4.86 -14.25
CA ARG A 25 22.25 -4.09 -15.44
C ARG A 25 21.31 -2.90 -15.65
N ALA A 26 21.84 -1.79 -16.14
CA ALA A 26 21.10 -0.56 -16.41
C ALA A 26 20.22 -0.07 -15.24
N ALA A 27 20.53 -0.52 -14.02
CA ALA A 27 19.80 -0.16 -12.82
C ALA A 27 20.03 1.32 -12.49
N ARG A 28 18.97 1.98 -12.02
CA ARG A 28 19.00 3.39 -11.62
C ARG A 28 18.30 3.57 -10.28
N VAL A 29 18.60 4.67 -9.63
CA VAL A 29 17.88 5.12 -8.44
C VAL A 29 16.94 6.24 -8.83
N HIS A 30 15.66 6.09 -8.48
CA HIS A 30 14.65 7.10 -8.71
C HIS A 30 14.20 7.72 -7.39
N LEU A 31 14.15 9.04 -7.37
CA LEU A 31 13.63 9.85 -6.27
C LEU A 31 12.33 10.49 -6.73
N TYR A 32 11.26 10.22 -5.98
CA TYR A 32 9.93 10.74 -6.23
C TYR A 32 9.49 11.70 -5.13
N ARG A 33 8.71 12.71 -5.51
CA ARG A 33 8.02 13.60 -4.59
C ARG A 33 6.63 13.07 -4.28
N THR A 34 6.08 13.47 -3.15
CA THR A 34 4.68 13.20 -2.80
C THR A 34 3.74 13.59 -3.93
N GLY A 35 2.77 12.72 -4.23
CA GLY A 35 1.78 12.88 -5.31
C GLY A 35 2.25 12.42 -6.69
N GLU A 36 3.55 12.13 -6.92
CA GLU A 36 4.00 11.58 -8.20
C GLU A 36 3.53 10.13 -8.38
N THR A 37 3.16 9.77 -9.61
CA THR A 37 2.74 8.43 -9.98
C THR A 37 3.93 7.61 -10.43
N ILE A 38 4.15 6.43 -9.82
CA ILE A 38 5.18 5.45 -10.19
C ILE A 38 4.63 4.52 -11.27
N LEU A 39 3.46 3.92 -11.02
CA LEU A 39 2.75 3.02 -11.93
C LEU A 39 1.31 3.49 -12.10
N ARG A 40 0.76 3.30 -13.29
CA ARG A 40 -0.66 3.57 -13.58
C ARG A 40 -1.31 2.30 -14.11
N GLN A 41 -2.38 1.86 -13.45
CA GLN A 41 -3.15 0.68 -13.84
C GLN A 41 -3.52 0.72 -15.34
N GLY A 42 -3.30 -0.39 -16.03
CA GLY A 42 -3.54 -0.54 -17.46
C GLY A 42 -2.48 0.08 -18.37
N CYS A 43 -1.52 0.86 -17.84
CA CYS A 43 -0.43 1.41 -18.64
C CYS A 43 0.75 0.43 -18.72
N ALA A 44 1.53 0.57 -19.79
CA ALA A 44 2.76 -0.20 -19.96
C ALA A 44 3.74 0.05 -18.81
N MET A 45 4.37 -1.03 -18.35
CA MET A 45 5.47 -1.00 -17.40
C MET A 45 6.61 -1.90 -17.88
N ASP A 46 7.82 -1.47 -17.62
CA ASP A 46 9.05 -2.07 -18.16
C ASP A 46 10.10 -2.35 -17.09
N SER A 47 9.79 -2.14 -15.83
CA SER A 47 10.78 -2.18 -14.75
C SER A 47 10.20 -2.73 -13.46
N LEU A 48 11.05 -3.37 -12.67
CA LEU A 48 10.81 -3.72 -11.28
C LEU A 48 11.34 -2.57 -10.40
N TYR A 49 10.61 -2.23 -9.34
CA TYR A 49 10.99 -1.16 -8.40
C TYR A 49 11.20 -1.76 -7.02
N LEU A 50 12.40 -1.63 -6.47
CA LEU A 50 12.73 -2.01 -5.10
C LEU A 50 12.68 -0.76 -4.22
N LEU A 51 11.75 -0.72 -3.28
CA LEU A 51 11.59 0.40 -2.36
C LEU A 51 12.73 0.43 -1.35
N VAL A 52 13.33 1.61 -1.19
CA VAL A 52 14.45 1.87 -0.25
C VAL A 52 13.97 2.70 0.94
N SER A 53 13.18 3.74 0.68
CA SER A 53 12.63 4.61 1.72
C SER A 53 11.41 5.37 1.22
N GLY A 54 10.61 5.89 2.14
CA GLY A 54 9.35 6.56 1.84
C GLY A 54 8.18 5.60 1.75
N THR A 55 7.00 6.14 1.43
CA THR A 55 5.75 5.37 1.32
C THR A 55 5.05 5.64 0.01
N ALA A 56 4.39 4.62 -0.53
CA ALA A 56 3.53 4.73 -1.70
C ALA A 56 2.17 4.10 -1.42
N ARG A 57 1.14 4.64 -2.03
CA ARG A 57 -0.22 4.11 -2.00
C ARG A 57 -0.46 3.30 -3.26
N VAL A 58 -0.79 2.04 -3.07
CA VAL A 58 -1.14 1.09 -4.13
C VAL A 58 -2.65 0.98 -4.19
N SER A 59 -3.25 1.18 -5.36
CA SER A 59 -4.69 1.14 -5.54
C SER A 59 -5.08 0.38 -6.82
N VAL A 60 -6.27 -0.22 -6.77
CA VAL A 60 -6.94 -0.83 -7.92
C VAL A 60 -8.29 -0.16 -8.07
N SER A 61 -8.58 0.33 -9.26
CA SER A 61 -9.88 0.90 -9.61
C SER A 61 -10.69 -0.08 -10.47
N SER A 62 -12.02 0.07 -10.45
CA SER A 62 -12.90 -0.63 -11.38
C SER A 62 -12.59 -0.25 -12.83
N SER A 63 -13.02 -1.08 -13.78
CA SER A 63 -12.76 -0.87 -15.21
C SER A 63 -13.28 0.46 -15.76
N ASP A 64 -14.29 1.05 -15.13
CA ASP A 64 -14.84 2.38 -15.46
C ASP A 64 -14.11 3.53 -14.72
N GLY A 65 -13.13 3.20 -13.86
CA GLY A 65 -12.34 4.16 -13.08
C GLY A 65 -13.09 4.87 -11.95
N LYS A 66 -14.39 4.56 -11.75
CA LYS A 66 -15.25 5.30 -10.82
C LYS A 66 -15.20 4.80 -9.39
N ASN A 67 -14.85 3.52 -9.19
CA ASN A 67 -14.84 2.90 -7.89
C ASN A 67 -13.44 2.40 -7.55
N LEU A 68 -12.94 2.77 -6.37
CA LEU A 68 -11.73 2.22 -5.81
C LEU A 68 -12.06 0.84 -5.22
N ILE A 69 -11.41 -0.21 -5.74
CA ILE A 69 -11.64 -1.60 -5.31
C ILE A 69 -10.74 -1.95 -4.13
N PHE A 70 -9.50 -1.44 -4.15
CA PHE A 70 -8.48 -1.75 -3.16
C PHE A 70 -7.52 -0.56 -3.00
N CYS A 71 -7.09 -0.32 -1.77
CA CYS A 71 -6.02 0.64 -1.47
C CYS A 71 -5.20 0.12 -0.29
N SER A 72 -3.88 0.19 -0.40
CA SER A 72 -2.95 -0.10 0.70
C SER A 72 -1.72 0.80 0.61
N GLU A 73 -1.09 1.05 1.75
CA GLU A 73 0.22 1.70 1.79
C GLU A 73 1.34 0.66 1.84
N VAL A 74 2.45 0.99 1.18
CA VAL A 74 3.67 0.17 1.15
C VAL A 74 4.87 1.07 1.38
N SER A 75 5.80 0.61 2.23
CA SER A 75 7.06 1.33 2.55
C SER A 75 8.30 0.51 2.25
N SER A 76 8.13 -0.75 1.87
CA SER A 76 9.24 -1.67 1.55
C SER A 76 8.78 -2.72 0.54
N GLY A 77 9.73 -3.50 0.04
CA GLY A 77 9.45 -4.58 -0.90
C GLY A 77 9.49 -4.16 -2.35
N LEU A 78 8.87 -4.96 -3.21
CA LEU A 78 8.88 -4.78 -4.66
C LEU A 78 7.55 -4.24 -5.17
N LEU A 79 7.62 -3.39 -6.21
CA LEU A 79 6.49 -3.02 -7.06
C LEU A 79 6.77 -3.53 -8.48
N GLY A 80 5.74 -4.08 -9.15
CA GLY A 80 5.90 -4.76 -10.43
C GLY A 80 6.30 -6.23 -10.30
N ASP A 81 6.27 -6.76 -9.08
CA ASP A 81 6.59 -8.15 -8.76
C ASP A 81 5.54 -9.13 -9.29
N VAL A 82 4.27 -8.78 -9.22
CA VAL A 82 3.17 -9.57 -9.79
C VAL A 82 3.32 -9.67 -11.29
N GLU A 83 3.55 -8.55 -11.96
CA GLU A 83 3.72 -8.48 -13.41
C GLU A 83 4.97 -9.23 -13.88
N LEU A 84 6.09 -9.11 -13.11
CA LEU A 84 7.29 -9.92 -13.37
C LEU A 84 7.00 -11.43 -13.28
N ALA A 85 6.29 -11.85 -12.24
CA ALA A 85 5.95 -13.26 -12.03
C ALA A 85 5.01 -13.81 -13.10
N LEU A 86 4.06 -13.01 -13.57
CA LEU A 86 3.09 -13.37 -14.61
C LEU A 86 3.63 -13.19 -16.04
N GLY A 87 4.77 -12.49 -16.21
CA GLY A 87 5.29 -12.12 -17.53
C GLY A 87 4.48 -11.01 -18.21
N GLU A 88 3.71 -10.25 -17.43
CA GLU A 88 2.90 -9.13 -17.93
C GLU A 88 3.72 -7.86 -18.11
N ARG A 89 3.26 -6.98 -19.00
CA ARG A 89 3.89 -5.67 -19.32
C ARG A 89 2.93 -4.49 -19.13
N SER A 90 1.83 -4.76 -18.45
CA SER A 90 0.82 -3.75 -18.10
C SER A 90 0.64 -3.75 -16.59
N ALA A 91 0.74 -2.60 -15.97
CA ALA A 91 0.58 -2.47 -14.51
C ALA A 91 -0.83 -2.87 -14.08
N SER A 92 -0.95 -3.79 -13.15
CA SER A 92 -2.23 -4.23 -12.57
C SER A 92 -2.79 -3.24 -11.55
N THR A 93 -1.95 -2.32 -11.06
CA THR A 93 -2.26 -1.35 -10.01
C THR A 93 -1.80 0.05 -10.38
N THR A 94 -2.42 1.06 -9.77
CA THR A 94 -1.89 2.43 -9.72
C THR A 94 -1.09 2.61 -8.44
N VAL A 95 0.12 3.15 -8.55
CA VAL A 95 1.01 3.43 -7.42
C VAL A 95 1.34 4.92 -7.40
N VAL A 96 0.93 5.60 -6.32
CA VAL A 96 1.16 7.03 -6.10
C VAL A 96 1.99 7.22 -4.83
N VAL A 97 2.95 8.09 -4.88
CA VAL A 97 3.85 8.40 -3.76
C VAL A 97 3.10 9.15 -2.66
N ALA A 98 3.08 8.60 -1.46
CA ALA A 98 2.44 9.19 -0.28
C ALA A 98 3.40 10.05 0.55
N SER A 99 4.69 9.67 0.64
CA SER A 99 5.77 10.50 1.20
C SER A 99 7.00 10.42 0.30
N PRO A 100 7.94 11.40 0.34
CA PRO A 100 9.13 11.39 -0.51
C PRO A 100 9.77 10.01 -0.56
N LEU A 101 9.90 9.44 -1.77
CA LEU A 101 10.22 8.03 -1.95
C LEU A 101 11.49 7.85 -2.78
N CYS A 102 12.33 6.92 -2.34
CA CYS A 102 13.51 6.44 -3.04
C CYS A 102 13.32 4.97 -3.43
N CYS A 103 13.61 4.60 -4.66
CA CYS A 103 13.64 3.20 -5.10
C CYS A 103 14.78 2.92 -6.08
N VAL A 104 15.25 1.67 -6.07
CA VAL A 104 16.10 1.12 -7.13
C VAL A 104 15.18 0.57 -8.23
N VAL A 105 15.44 0.96 -9.47
CA VAL A 105 14.67 0.57 -10.66
C VAL A 105 15.50 -0.37 -11.49
N LEU A 106 14.95 -1.55 -11.78
CA LEU A 106 15.57 -2.62 -12.54
C LEU A 106 14.78 -2.82 -13.84
N PRO A 107 15.27 -2.34 -15.00
CA PRO A 107 14.59 -2.55 -16.28
C PRO A 107 14.46 -4.05 -16.60
N PHE A 108 13.28 -4.51 -17.00
CA PHE A 108 13.03 -5.91 -17.37
C PHE A 108 13.90 -6.35 -18.55
N SER A 109 14.04 -5.49 -19.56
CA SER A 109 14.84 -5.78 -20.76
C SER A 109 16.30 -6.16 -20.48
N ALA A 110 16.84 -5.72 -19.34
CA ALA A 110 18.24 -5.97 -18.97
C ALA A 110 18.40 -7.00 -17.83
N ASN A 111 17.36 -7.29 -17.07
CA ASN A 111 17.50 -8.03 -15.82
C ASN A 111 16.55 -9.24 -15.69
N GLU A 112 15.45 -9.33 -16.44
CA GLU A 112 14.40 -10.30 -16.19
C GLU A 112 14.90 -11.75 -16.18
N ASP A 113 15.69 -12.16 -17.18
CA ASP A 113 16.22 -13.53 -17.25
C ASP A 113 17.17 -13.83 -16.08
N ALA A 114 18.02 -12.86 -15.71
CA ALA A 114 18.93 -12.99 -14.59
C ALA A 114 18.19 -13.04 -13.24
N LEU A 115 17.14 -12.27 -13.08
CA LEU A 115 16.26 -12.31 -11.90
C LEU A 115 15.55 -13.64 -11.78
N LYS A 116 14.96 -14.15 -12.87
CA LYS A 116 14.27 -15.45 -12.90
C LYS A 116 15.20 -16.63 -12.69
N ALA A 117 16.46 -16.53 -13.10
CA ALA A 117 17.48 -17.55 -12.86
C ALA A 117 18.12 -17.47 -11.45
N ASN A 118 17.90 -16.41 -10.70
CA ASN A 118 18.47 -16.24 -9.36
C ASN A 118 17.54 -16.86 -8.30
N LEU A 119 17.94 -18.00 -7.76
CA LEU A 119 17.15 -18.75 -6.78
C LEU A 119 16.80 -17.91 -5.54
N ARG A 120 17.77 -17.16 -5.00
CA ARG A 120 17.52 -16.30 -3.81
C ARG A 120 16.50 -15.20 -4.08
N PHE A 121 16.59 -14.60 -5.27
CA PHE A 121 15.60 -13.63 -5.70
C PHE A 121 14.21 -14.25 -5.79
N MET A 122 14.10 -15.42 -6.44
CA MET A 122 12.81 -16.11 -6.61
C MET A 122 12.21 -16.59 -5.30
N GLU A 123 13.03 -17.06 -4.35
CA GLU A 123 12.57 -17.41 -2.99
C GLU A 123 12.02 -16.18 -2.25
N ARG A 124 12.72 -15.05 -2.33
CA ARG A 124 12.29 -13.79 -1.70
C ARG A 124 11.01 -13.27 -2.35
N LEU A 125 10.96 -13.25 -3.68
CA LEU A 125 9.79 -12.86 -4.46
C LEU A 125 8.56 -13.70 -4.10
N SER A 126 8.72 -15.03 -4.06
CA SER A 126 7.64 -15.96 -3.72
C SER A 126 7.10 -15.70 -2.31
N ARG A 127 7.99 -15.45 -1.34
CA ARG A 127 7.60 -15.11 0.04
C ARG A 127 6.83 -13.80 0.11
N GLU A 128 7.28 -12.76 -0.58
CA GLU A 128 6.58 -11.46 -0.61
C GLU A 128 5.20 -11.56 -1.29
N LEU A 129 5.10 -12.30 -2.38
CA LEU A 129 3.82 -12.54 -3.06
C LEU A 129 2.85 -13.33 -2.16
N ALA A 130 3.35 -14.35 -1.45
CA ALA A 130 2.54 -15.11 -0.49
C ALA A 130 2.05 -14.22 0.66
N GLN A 131 2.89 -13.35 1.21
CA GLN A 131 2.51 -12.40 2.24
C GLN A 131 1.47 -11.38 1.73
N LYS A 132 1.67 -10.85 0.52
CA LYS A 132 0.69 -9.96 -0.13
C LYS A 132 -0.67 -10.64 -0.31
N LEU A 133 -0.66 -11.90 -0.75
CA LEU A 133 -1.87 -12.70 -0.92
C LEU A 133 -2.57 -12.94 0.44
N GLN A 134 -1.82 -13.34 1.47
CA GLN A 134 -2.34 -13.56 2.81
C GLN A 134 -2.94 -12.29 3.40
N ASN A 135 -2.25 -11.16 3.29
CA ASN A 135 -2.74 -9.87 3.79
C ASN A 135 -4.03 -9.44 3.05
N ARG A 136 -4.09 -9.64 1.73
CA ARG A 136 -5.31 -9.39 0.94
C ARG A 136 -6.45 -10.34 1.33
N GLY A 137 -6.15 -11.60 1.58
CA GLY A 137 -7.13 -12.60 2.05
C GLY A 137 -7.75 -12.20 3.39
N HIS A 138 -6.94 -11.78 4.36
CA HIS A 138 -7.42 -11.30 5.65
C HIS A 138 -8.26 -10.02 5.50
N ALA A 139 -7.83 -9.05 4.71
CA ALA A 139 -8.59 -7.84 4.44
C ALA A 139 -9.93 -8.14 3.73
N HIS A 140 -9.95 -9.10 2.82
CA HIS A 140 -11.16 -9.52 2.11
C HIS A 140 -12.12 -10.26 3.03
N MET A 141 -11.63 -11.18 3.87
CA MET A 141 -12.44 -11.87 4.88
C MET A 141 -12.99 -10.88 5.91
N ALA A 142 -12.18 -9.95 6.41
CA ALA A 142 -12.65 -8.89 7.29
C ALA A 142 -13.73 -8.02 6.60
N SER A 143 -13.56 -7.69 5.32
CA SER A 143 -14.55 -6.95 4.53
C SER A 143 -15.85 -7.74 4.32
N ALA A 144 -15.78 -9.07 4.22
CA ALA A 144 -16.95 -9.92 4.03
C ALA A 144 -17.68 -10.25 5.32
N LEU A 145 -16.96 -10.32 6.45
CA LEU A 145 -17.49 -10.75 7.75
C LEU A 145 -17.83 -9.59 8.68
N LEU A 146 -17.14 -8.45 8.55
CA LEU A 146 -17.35 -7.29 9.40
C LEU A 146 -18.27 -6.26 8.73
N SER A 147 -19.18 -5.69 9.51
CA SER A 147 -19.98 -4.54 9.07
C SER A 147 -19.08 -3.35 8.71
N SER A 148 -19.56 -2.42 7.89
CA SER A 148 -18.81 -1.19 7.59
C SER A 148 -18.54 -0.34 8.85
N GLU A 149 -19.42 -0.42 9.84
CA GLU A 149 -19.22 0.21 11.15
C GLU A 149 -18.06 -0.45 11.90
N ALA A 150 -18.01 -1.77 11.97
CA ALA A 150 -16.94 -2.50 12.63
C ALA A 150 -15.57 -2.22 11.98
N ARG A 151 -15.51 -2.17 10.65
CA ARG A 151 -14.29 -1.80 9.93
C ARG A 151 -13.85 -0.36 10.22
N LEU A 152 -14.80 0.58 10.29
CA LEU A 152 -14.49 1.96 10.65
C LEU A 152 -13.95 2.05 12.08
N CYS A 153 -14.60 1.39 13.04
CA CYS A 153 -14.14 1.37 14.43
C CYS A 153 -12.72 0.81 14.56
N GLY A 154 -12.44 -0.31 13.87
CA GLY A 154 -11.10 -0.90 13.83
C GLY A 154 -10.06 0.03 13.20
N TYR A 155 -10.41 0.72 12.12
CA TYR A 155 -9.54 1.69 11.46
C TYR A 155 -9.22 2.89 12.36
N LEU A 156 -10.23 3.45 13.02
CA LEU A 156 -10.04 4.55 13.97
C LEU A 156 -9.13 4.15 15.14
N LEU A 157 -9.32 2.95 15.71
CA LEU A 157 -8.47 2.43 16.78
C LEU A 157 -7.01 2.24 16.36
N PHE A 158 -6.79 1.84 15.11
CA PHE A 158 -5.44 1.60 14.58
C PHE A 158 -4.69 2.87 14.24
N THR A 159 -5.38 3.91 13.76
CA THR A 159 -4.77 5.14 13.25
C THR A 159 -4.77 6.30 14.23
N ALA A 160 -5.64 6.25 15.25
CA ALA A 160 -5.69 7.32 16.25
C ALA A 160 -4.39 7.39 17.07
N GLN A 161 -3.94 8.61 17.29
CA GLN A 161 -2.80 8.93 18.15
C GLN A 161 -3.33 9.71 19.36
N ASP A 162 -2.99 9.26 20.56
CA ASP A 162 -3.45 9.89 21.82
C ASP A 162 -4.98 10.11 21.88
N GLY A 163 -5.75 9.18 21.32
CA GLY A 163 -7.21 9.26 21.28
C GLY A 163 -7.77 10.24 20.24
N MET A 164 -6.92 10.77 19.37
CA MET A 164 -7.31 11.67 18.28
C MET A 164 -7.07 11.05 16.92
N PHE A 165 -8.05 11.19 16.02
CA PHE A 165 -7.93 10.79 14.63
C PHE A 165 -7.89 12.07 13.76
N HIS A 166 -6.78 12.23 13.03
CA HIS A 166 -6.49 13.45 12.25
C HIS A 166 -6.56 13.25 10.74
N GLU A 167 -6.68 11.99 10.27
CA GLU A 167 -6.64 11.71 8.84
C GLU A 167 -7.89 12.23 8.12
N PRO A 168 -7.77 12.59 6.83
CA PRO A 168 -8.91 12.95 6.02
C PRO A 168 -9.95 11.81 5.94
N MET A 169 -11.24 12.14 6.03
CA MET A 169 -12.33 11.16 5.92
C MET A 169 -12.36 10.41 4.58
N THR A 170 -11.75 10.99 3.54
CA THR A 170 -11.54 10.32 2.26
C THR A 170 -10.62 9.12 2.38
N GLU A 171 -9.61 9.20 3.24
CA GLU A 171 -8.67 8.09 3.51
C GLU A 171 -9.35 6.99 4.31
N ALA A 172 -10.11 7.36 5.36
CA ALA A 172 -10.94 6.40 6.09
C ALA A 172 -11.92 5.67 5.16
N ALA A 173 -12.59 6.39 4.25
CA ALA A 173 -13.51 5.81 3.28
C ALA A 173 -12.82 4.79 2.36
N GLN A 174 -11.63 5.13 1.87
CA GLN A 174 -10.81 4.25 1.04
C GLN A 174 -10.35 3.02 1.81
N ALA A 175 -9.85 3.23 3.03
CA ALA A 175 -9.32 2.15 3.87
C ALA A 175 -10.37 1.08 4.21
N ILE A 176 -11.59 1.50 4.52
CA ILE A 176 -12.68 0.58 4.87
C ILE A 176 -13.56 0.15 3.67
N GLY A 177 -13.26 0.62 2.46
CA GLY A 177 -13.94 0.19 1.22
C GLY A 177 -15.40 0.65 1.12
N VAL A 178 -15.71 1.89 1.51
CA VAL A 178 -17.04 2.47 1.40
C VAL A 178 -17.00 3.90 0.82
N SER A 179 -18.17 4.45 0.47
CA SER A 179 -18.23 5.84 0.01
C SER A 179 -17.98 6.84 1.15
N TYR A 180 -17.41 7.99 0.83
CA TYR A 180 -17.24 9.11 1.75
C TYR A 180 -18.53 9.48 2.50
N ARG A 181 -19.68 9.51 1.78
CA ARG A 181 -21.00 9.78 2.39
C ARG A 181 -21.38 8.72 3.42
N HIS A 182 -21.01 7.47 3.19
CA HIS A 182 -21.29 6.36 4.12
C HIS A 182 -20.44 6.49 5.40
N VAL A 183 -19.14 6.82 5.27
CA VAL A 183 -18.28 7.10 6.44
C VAL A 183 -18.86 8.22 7.30
N PHE A 184 -19.27 9.31 6.68
CA PHE A 184 -19.88 10.44 7.41
C PHE A 184 -21.12 10.03 8.19
N ARG A 185 -21.97 9.18 7.61
CA ARG A 185 -23.14 8.63 8.28
C ARG A 185 -22.75 7.78 9.49
N LEU A 186 -21.76 6.90 9.33
CA LEU A 186 -21.25 6.06 10.43
C LEU A 186 -20.66 6.90 11.56
N ILE A 187 -19.84 7.89 11.23
CA ILE A 187 -19.27 8.82 12.23
C ILE A 187 -20.38 9.55 12.99
N ASN A 188 -21.43 10.02 12.31
CA ASN A 188 -22.54 10.69 12.98
C ASN A 188 -23.25 9.74 13.96
N VAL A 189 -23.44 8.47 13.63
CA VAL A 189 -23.99 7.45 14.54
C VAL A 189 -23.08 7.30 15.76
N LEU A 190 -21.77 7.10 15.55
CA LEU A 190 -20.81 6.95 16.65
C LEU A 190 -20.73 8.20 17.55
N CYS A 191 -20.94 9.40 16.98
CA CYS A 191 -21.05 10.64 17.77
C CYS A 191 -22.35 10.70 18.56
N GLN A 192 -23.48 10.26 17.99
CA GLN A 192 -24.77 10.17 18.70
C GLN A 192 -24.72 9.15 19.83
N ASP A 193 -24.00 8.05 19.64
CA ASP A 193 -23.77 7.02 20.66
C ASP A 193 -22.78 7.48 21.77
N GLY A 194 -22.21 8.71 21.65
CA GLY A 194 -21.24 9.24 22.62
C GLY A 194 -19.86 8.60 22.57
N ILE A 195 -19.54 7.84 21.51
CA ILE A 195 -18.26 7.14 21.33
C ILE A 195 -17.20 8.06 20.72
N LEU A 196 -17.63 8.96 19.83
CA LEU A 196 -16.75 9.94 19.16
C LEU A 196 -17.26 11.35 19.38
N GLU A 197 -16.34 12.31 19.30
CA GLU A 197 -16.63 13.76 19.28
C GLU A 197 -15.94 14.40 18.08
N LYS A 198 -16.68 15.26 17.36
CA LYS A 198 -16.09 16.08 16.29
C LYS A 198 -15.42 17.30 16.92
N THR A 199 -14.15 17.51 16.59
CA THR A 199 -13.37 18.67 17.00
C THR A 199 -12.87 19.43 15.77
N PRO A 200 -12.39 20.67 15.91
CA PRO A 200 -11.75 21.40 14.81
C PRO A 200 -10.54 20.65 14.22
N ASP A 201 -9.84 19.86 15.05
CA ASP A 201 -8.59 19.18 14.71
C ASP A 201 -8.81 17.73 14.25
N GLY A 202 -10.06 17.22 14.23
CA GLY A 202 -10.34 15.84 13.84
C GLY A 202 -11.47 15.19 14.65
N LEU A 203 -11.35 13.88 14.86
CA LEU A 203 -12.29 13.12 15.71
C LEU A 203 -11.59 12.70 16.99
N ARG A 204 -12.21 13.02 18.12
CA ARG A 204 -11.79 12.54 19.44
C ARG A 204 -12.53 11.26 19.78
N ILE A 205 -11.81 10.24 20.25
CA ILE A 205 -12.37 9.01 20.80
C ILE A 205 -12.71 9.28 22.27
N LEU A 206 -14.00 9.22 22.63
CA LEU A 206 -14.50 9.42 23.99
C LEU A 206 -14.54 8.10 24.75
N ASP A 207 -14.94 7.00 24.08
CA ASP A 207 -15.03 5.67 24.65
C ASP A 207 -14.29 4.65 23.78
N THR A 208 -13.06 4.36 24.18
CA THR A 208 -12.19 3.41 23.50
C THR A 208 -12.69 1.97 23.64
N ASP A 209 -13.31 1.61 24.76
CA ASP A 209 -13.77 0.25 24.99
C ASP A 209 -15.03 -0.05 24.17
N ALA A 210 -15.99 0.87 24.11
CA ALA A 210 -17.14 0.76 23.21
C ALA A 210 -16.72 0.72 21.74
N LEU A 211 -15.71 1.54 21.33
CA LEU A 211 -15.17 1.51 19.97
C LEU A 211 -14.52 0.17 19.67
N ARG A 212 -13.83 -0.42 20.64
CA ARG A 212 -13.18 -1.73 20.52
C ARG A 212 -14.21 -2.87 20.45
N GLU A 213 -15.29 -2.80 21.22
CA GLU A 213 -16.39 -3.76 21.14
C GLU A 213 -17.08 -3.72 19.77
N LYS A 214 -17.39 -2.52 19.26
CA LYS A 214 -17.99 -2.32 17.94
C LYS A 214 -17.06 -2.75 16.79
N SER A 215 -15.73 -2.74 16.98
CA SER A 215 -14.78 -3.16 15.92
C SER A 215 -14.83 -4.66 15.61
N GLY A 216 -15.57 -5.45 16.39
CA GLY A 216 -15.65 -6.90 16.24
C GLY A 216 -14.29 -7.55 16.55
N ARG A 217 -14.14 -8.17 17.71
CA ARG A 217 -12.96 -8.98 18.02
C ARG A 217 -12.82 -10.09 16.98
N LEU A 218 -11.89 -9.95 16.05
CA LEU A 218 -11.22 -11.11 15.48
C LEU A 218 -10.24 -11.55 16.55
N GLY A 219 -10.60 -12.60 17.32
CA GLY A 219 -9.73 -13.24 18.28
C GLY A 219 -8.54 -13.88 17.60
#